data_dc3f61ba539b3934e345d4741115af9f
#
_entry.id   dc3f61ba539b3934e345d4741115af9f
#
_cell.length_a   1.000
_cell.length_b   1.000
_cell.length_c   1.000
_cell.angle_alpha   90.00
_cell.angle_beta   90.00
_cell.angle_gamma   90.00
#
_symmetry.space_group_name_H-M   'P 1'
#
loop_
_entity.id
_entity.type
_entity.pdbx_description
1 polymer ?
#
loop_
_entity_poly.entity_id
_entity_poly.type
_entity_poly.pdbx_seq_one_letter_code
_entity_poly.pdbx_strand_id
1 'polypeptide(L)'
;MSKLIVYGLPFSQPVRAVVWALLLKEQPFEMKLINPGHSGKGGSRHPDFLAKNPSGTIPCIEEADSGFTLGEAHAILTYLSQ
;
A
#
# COMPACT_ATOMS: atom_id res chain seq x y z
N MET A 1 -12.17 1.70 -12.02
CA MET A 1 -11.61 1.38 -10.68
C MET A 1 -11.68 2.62 -9.80
N SER A 2 -12.11 2.46 -8.59
CA SER A 2 -12.18 3.56 -7.64
C SER A 2 -10.78 3.98 -7.18
N LYS A 3 -10.73 5.02 -6.34
CA LYS A 3 -9.46 5.54 -5.82
C LYS A 3 -8.77 4.50 -4.94
N LEU A 4 -7.47 4.37 -5.11
CA LEU A 4 -6.64 3.50 -4.30
C LEU A 4 -5.85 4.30 -3.28
N ILE A 5 -5.60 3.69 -2.13
CA ILE A 5 -4.71 4.24 -1.11
C ILE A 5 -3.47 3.34 -1.07
N VAL A 6 -2.29 3.96 -1.18
CA VAL A 6 -1.02 3.25 -1.09
C VAL A 6 -0.39 3.58 0.25
N TYR A 7 -0.17 2.56 1.07
CA TYR A 7 0.52 2.73 2.36
C TYR A 7 1.98 2.39 2.18
N GLY A 8 2.87 3.30 2.51
CA GLY A 8 4.28 3.05 2.40
C GLY A 8 5.14 4.30 2.59
N LEU A 9 6.39 4.20 2.16
CA LEU A 9 7.33 5.32 2.15
C LEU A 9 7.88 5.50 0.74
N PRO A 10 8.04 6.74 0.26
CA PRO A 10 8.55 6.98 -1.10
C PRO A 10 9.98 6.50 -1.30
N PHE A 11 10.74 6.28 -0.22
CA PHE A 11 12.13 5.80 -0.33
C PHE A 11 12.23 4.29 -0.47
N SER A 12 11.16 3.54 -0.19
CA SER A 12 11.17 2.09 -0.30
C SER A 12 11.08 1.67 -1.78
N GLN A 13 12.01 0.82 -2.22
CA GLN A 13 11.98 0.35 -3.60
C GLN A 13 10.71 -0.40 -3.97
N PRO A 14 10.21 -1.33 -3.14
CA PRO A 14 8.94 -1.98 -3.45
C PRO A 14 7.76 -1.01 -3.55
N VAL A 15 7.72 0.01 -2.69
CA VAL A 15 6.68 1.03 -2.74
C VAL A 15 6.79 1.83 -4.03
N ARG A 16 8.02 2.17 -4.43
CA ARG A 16 8.24 2.94 -5.66
C ARG A 16 7.79 2.14 -6.89
N ALA A 17 8.00 0.83 -6.89
CA ALA A 17 7.54 -0.02 -8.00
C ALA A 17 6.02 0.04 -8.13
N VAL A 18 5.30 -0.01 -7.01
CA VAL A 18 3.84 0.08 -7.01
C VAL A 18 3.38 1.45 -7.50
N VAL A 19 3.99 2.52 -6.99
CA VAL A 19 3.66 3.89 -7.41
C VAL A 19 3.90 4.07 -8.90
N TRP A 20 5.03 3.57 -9.40
CA TRP A 20 5.35 3.64 -10.82
C TRP A 20 4.29 2.94 -11.67
N ALA A 21 3.86 1.74 -11.26
CA ALA A 21 2.83 1.01 -11.97
C ALA A 21 1.50 1.79 -12.01
N LEU A 22 1.14 2.43 -10.88
CA LEU A 22 -0.08 3.22 -10.82
C LEU A 22 -0.02 4.44 -11.75
N LEU A 23 1.14 5.10 -11.79
CA LEU A 23 1.34 6.25 -12.68
C LEU A 23 1.25 5.83 -14.15
N LEU A 24 1.84 4.70 -14.52
CA LEU A 24 1.79 4.20 -15.89
C LEU A 24 0.35 3.85 -16.31
N LYS A 25 -0.46 3.37 -15.39
CA LYS A 25 -1.85 3.04 -15.65
C LYS A 25 -2.77 4.26 -15.54
N GLU A 26 -2.24 5.41 -15.15
CA GLU A 26 -3.03 6.61 -14.89
C GLU A 26 -4.14 6.35 -13.87
N GLN A 27 -3.86 5.46 -12.92
CA GLN A 27 -4.80 5.11 -11.85
C GLN A 27 -4.69 6.12 -10.72
N PRO A 28 -5.78 6.81 -10.34
CA PRO A 28 -5.74 7.73 -9.20
C PRO A 28 -5.43 7.01 -7.90
N PHE A 29 -4.55 7.60 -7.10
CA PHE A 29 -4.23 7.04 -5.80
C PHE A 29 -3.82 8.15 -4.83
N GLU A 30 -3.93 7.83 -3.54
CA GLU A 30 -3.46 8.68 -2.45
C GLU A 30 -2.39 7.90 -1.69
N MET A 31 -1.29 8.55 -1.35
CA MET A 31 -0.24 7.91 -0.58
C MET A 31 -0.36 8.31 0.89
N LYS A 32 -0.39 7.30 1.75
CA LYS A 32 -0.34 7.51 3.20
C LYS A 32 0.97 6.96 3.72
N LEU A 33 1.72 7.80 4.43
CA LEU A 33 3.04 7.43 4.93
C LEU A 33 2.92 6.45 6.09
N ILE A 34 3.67 5.35 6.00
CA ILE A 34 3.75 4.35 7.06
C ILE A 34 5.23 4.13 7.36
N ASN A 35 5.59 4.20 8.63
CA ASN A 35 6.96 3.99 9.10
C ASN A 35 7.19 2.48 9.31
N PRO A 36 7.97 1.81 8.46
CA PRO A 36 8.13 0.36 8.55
C PRO A 36 8.79 -0.06 9.87
N GLY A 37 8.22 -1.12 10.47
CA GLY A 37 8.74 -1.68 11.71
C GLY A 37 8.38 -0.94 12.97
N HIS A 38 7.75 0.22 12.86
CA HIS A 38 7.39 1.04 14.02
C HIS A 38 6.03 0.60 14.58
N SER A 39 5.93 0.49 15.90
CA SER A 39 4.70 0.05 16.55
C SER A 39 3.81 1.19 17.03
N GLY A 40 4.29 2.42 16.97
CA GLY A 40 3.50 3.58 17.31
C GLY A 40 2.56 4.01 16.19
N LYS A 41 1.81 5.08 16.43
CA LYS A 41 0.87 5.61 15.47
C LYS A 41 1.58 5.93 14.15
N GLY A 42 1.00 5.48 13.05
CA GLY A 42 1.60 5.66 11.73
C GLY A 42 2.65 4.63 11.38
N GLY A 43 2.85 3.61 12.22
CA GLY A 43 3.82 2.54 11.98
C GLY A 43 3.19 1.30 11.38
N SER A 44 4.00 0.51 10.69
CA SER A 44 3.52 -0.72 10.05
C SER A 44 3.16 -1.81 11.04
N ARG A 45 3.60 -1.69 12.28
CA ARG A 45 3.26 -2.66 13.33
C ARG A 45 2.22 -2.14 14.31
N HIS A 46 1.64 -0.98 14.02
CA HIS A 46 0.53 -0.46 14.81
C HIS A 46 -0.72 -1.29 14.54
N PRO A 47 -1.55 -1.57 15.57
CA PRO A 47 -2.75 -2.41 15.38
C PRO A 47 -3.67 -1.96 14.25
N ASP A 48 -3.81 -0.67 14.02
CA ASP A 48 -4.67 -0.16 12.94
C ASP A 48 -4.15 -0.59 11.58
N PHE A 49 -2.83 -0.59 11.38
CA PHE A 49 -2.25 -1.03 10.13
C PHE A 49 -2.25 -2.55 10.02
N LEU A 50 -1.96 -3.26 11.12
CA LEU A 50 -1.97 -4.72 11.11
C LEU A 50 -3.35 -5.28 10.77
N ALA A 51 -4.42 -4.55 11.09
CA ALA A 51 -5.76 -4.94 10.69
C ALA A 51 -5.93 -4.93 9.17
N LYS A 52 -5.18 -4.07 8.46
CA LYS A 52 -5.22 -3.98 7.01
C LYS A 52 -4.22 -4.93 6.35
N ASN A 53 -3.06 -5.10 6.96
CA ASN A 53 -1.99 -5.95 6.44
C ASN A 53 -1.33 -6.67 7.61
N PRO A 54 -1.77 -7.90 7.91
CA PRO A 54 -1.27 -8.64 9.08
C PRO A 54 0.24 -8.88 9.08
N SER A 55 0.90 -8.88 7.92
CA SER A 55 2.34 -9.04 7.86
C SER A 55 3.09 -7.83 8.41
N GLY A 56 2.44 -6.68 8.54
CA GLY A 56 3.04 -5.48 9.08
C GLY A 56 4.15 -4.91 8.20
N THR A 57 4.06 -5.12 6.90
CA THR A 57 5.06 -4.65 5.94
C THR A 57 4.46 -3.65 4.96
N ILE A 58 5.31 -2.94 4.25
CA ILE A 58 4.91 -2.05 3.16
C ILE A 58 5.51 -2.57 1.87
N PRO A 59 4.91 -2.34 0.71
CA PRO A 59 3.69 -1.59 0.47
C PRO A 59 2.40 -2.36 0.80
N CYS A 60 1.33 -1.62 0.97
CA CYS A 60 0.00 -2.18 1.08
C CYS A 60 -0.94 -1.25 0.31
N ILE A 61 -1.88 -1.79 -0.44
CA ILE A 61 -2.89 -0.97 -1.10
C ILE A 61 -4.27 -1.25 -0.50
N GLU A 62 -5.12 -0.25 -0.57
CA GLU A 62 -6.50 -0.37 -0.13
C GLU A 62 -7.40 0.27 -1.16
N GLU A 63 -8.49 -0.42 -1.53
CA GLU A 63 -9.51 0.17 -2.39
C GLU A 63 -10.48 0.93 -1.49
N ALA A 64 -10.60 2.24 -1.71
CA ALA A 64 -11.32 3.12 -0.80
C ALA A 64 -12.79 2.76 -0.66
N ASP A 65 -13.44 2.31 -1.75
CA ASP A 65 -14.88 2.04 -1.72
C ASP A 65 -15.23 0.74 -1.00
N SER A 66 -14.44 -0.31 -1.21
CA SER A 66 -14.77 -1.64 -0.69
C SER A 66 -14.03 -2.01 0.58
N GLY A 67 -12.96 -1.29 0.89
CA GLY A 67 -12.09 -1.64 2.00
C GLY A 67 -11.18 -2.83 1.71
N PHE A 68 -11.16 -3.32 0.46
CA PHE A 68 -10.25 -4.40 0.07
C PHE A 68 -8.81 -3.96 0.25
N THR A 69 -7.99 -4.79 0.88
CA THR A 69 -6.57 -4.51 1.09
C THR A 69 -5.72 -5.64 0.53
N LEU A 70 -4.52 -5.30 0.08
CA LEU A 70 -3.58 -6.25 -0.47
C LEU A 70 -2.17 -5.80 -0.13
N GLY A 71 -1.41 -6.66 0.52
CA GLY A 71 0.00 -6.43 0.82
C GLY A 71 0.88 -7.22 -0.14
N GLU A 72 2.20 -7.11 0.01
CA GLU A 72 3.20 -7.79 -0.79
C GLU A 72 3.31 -7.22 -2.21
N ALA A 73 4.46 -6.64 -2.52
CA ALA A 73 4.66 -5.91 -3.79
C ALA A 73 4.36 -6.76 -5.03
N HIS A 74 4.79 -8.02 -5.05
CA HIS A 74 4.54 -8.89 -6.20
C HIS A 74 3.04 -9.13 -6.41
N ALA A 75 2.31 -9.38 -5.32
CA ALA A 75 0.87 -9.58 -5.42
C ALA A 75 0.17 -8.31 -5.90
N ILE A 76 0.61 -7.15 -5.41
CA ILE A 76 0.06 -5.87 -5.81
C ILE A 76 0.29 -5.63 -7.31
N LEU A 77 1.52 -5.84 -7.77
CA LEU A 77 1.85 -5.65 -9.18
C LEU A 77 1.05 -6.58 -10.08
N THR A 78 0.88 -7.83 -9.66
CA THR A 78 0.06 -8.79 -10.39
C THR A 78 -1.39 -8.33 -10.45
N TYR A 79 -1.94 -7.87 -9.32
CA TYR A 79 -3.30 -7.36 -9.26
C TYR A 79 -3.48 -6.16 -10.19
N LEU A 80 -2.53 -5.23 -10.20
CA LEU A 80 -2.62 -4.03 -11.04
C LEU A 80 -2.46 -4.34 -12.54
N SER A 81 -1.83 -5.46 -12.88
CA SER A 81 -1.61 -5.82 -14.28
C SER A 81 -2.83 -6.47 -14.94
N GLN A 82 -3.86 -6.76 -14.19
CA GLN A 82 -5.08 -7.38 -14.73
C GLN A 82 -6.00 -6.39 -15.43
#